data_25c6d96e84de1c9428af8ed969d5ce63
#
_entry.id   25c6d96e84de1c9428af8ed969d5ce63
#
_cell.length_a   1.000
_cell.length_b   1.000
_cell.length_c   1.000
_cell.angle_alpha   90.00
_cell.angle_beta   90.00
_cell.angle_gamma   90.00
#
_symmetry.space_group_name_H-M   'P 1'
#
loop_
_entity.id
_entity.type
_entity.pdbx_description
1 polymer ?
#
loop_
_entity_poly.entity_id
_entity_poly.type
_entity_poly.pdbx_seq_one_letter_code
_entity_poly.pdbx_strand_id
1 'polypeptide(L)'
;AGYLHTGLDRYEVFDFQEDGLGELESFIKSKKLPFSFHVPFFRPSYFPYTGVTTFFLNDDPEKRALSFKLIDSTMHYANKWSADFVVTHLTWKDDSLDRKKVMDLTSYTKSKFCDLADRYKLPINIEFGGYSGHFHEPEQFVDFVKDHSSLGICIDIGHTSLISGIRNRNFFRDIEIMAPHTKSIHVWNTKGLEHNKKHNHVPVHPSQKAEDGWVDIKKTLEIILGYNKDCNIIFEYNHTYYDNIPDEVQEGMEWVKEIVNKK
;
A
#
# COMPACT_ATOMS: atom_id res chain seq x y z
N ALA A 1 14.30 -7.36 -13.14
CA ALA A 1 15.21 -6.91 -12.08
C ALA A 1 14.64 -5.63 -11.49
N GLY A 2 14.39 -5.63 -10.17
CA GLY A 2 13.93 -4.43 -9.48
C GLY A 2 15.04 -3.38 -9.41
N TYR A 3 14.68 -2.14 -9.61
CA TYR A 3 15.62 -1.02 -9.56
C TYR A 3 15.64 -0.46 -8.14
N LEU A 4 16.80 -0.51 -7.49
CA LEU A 4 17.05 0.22 -6.26
C LEU A 4 17.73 1.53 -6.61
N HIS A 5 17.06 2.61 -6.29
CA HIS A 5 17.62 3.93 -6.44
C HIS A 5 18.66 4.21 -5.35
N THR A 6 19.75 4.85 -5.71
CA THR A 6 20.77 5.28 -4.75
C THR A 6 20.15 6.27 -3.75
N GLY A 7 20.50 6.09 -2.48
CA GLY A 7 20.01 6.97 -1.42
C GLY A 7 18.70 6.55 -0.77
N LEU A 8 18.09 5.45 -1.19
CA LEU A 8 16.98 4.83 -0.45
C LEU A 8 17.53 3.78 0.53
N ASP A 9 16.90 3.68 1.68
CA ASP A 9 17.29 2.81 2.78
C ASP A 9 16.35 1.60 2.97
N ARG A 10 15.28 1.52 2.14
CA ARG A 10 14.37 0.37 2.05
C ARG A 10 13.70 0.29 0.68
N TYR A 11 13.05 -0.84 0.40
CA TYR A 11 12.26 -1.05 -0.83
C TYR A 11 11.04 -1.95 -0.55
N GLU A 12 10.07 -1.88 -1.46
CA GLU A 12 8.93 -2.78 -1.48
C GLU A 12 8.93 -3.59 -2.77
N VAL A 13 8.64 -4.87 -2.65
CA VAL A 13 8.64 -5.83 -3.77
C VAL A 13 7.22 -6.10 -4.21
N PHE A 14 6.97 -5.95 -5.50
CA PHE A 14 5.67 -6.11 -6.10
C PHE A 14 5.76 -6.75 -7.49
N ASP A 15 4.82 -7.65 -7.81
CA ASP A 15 4.52 -8.13 -9.17
C ASP A 15 5.64 -8.84 -9.93
N PHE A 16 6.42 -9.68 -9.24
CA PHE A 16 7.39 -10.54 -9.91
C PHE A 16 6.70 -11.73 -10.60
N GLN A 17 7.36 -12.28 -11.62
CA GLN A 17 6.96 -13.56 -12.19
C GLN A 17 7.49 -14.71 -11.33
N GLU A 18 6.78 -15.84 -11.32
CA GLU A 18 7.13 -17.00 -10.49
C GLU A 18 8.52 -17.57 -10.80
N ASP A 19 8.92 -17.57 -12.07
CA ASP A 19 10.25 -17.99 -12.53
C ASP A 19 11.38 -17.04 -12.12
N GLY A 20 11.08 -15.79 -11.80
CA GLY A 20 12.05 -14.78 -11.33
C GLY A 20 12.37 -14.86 -9.83
N LEU A 21 11.73 -15.74 -9.04
CA LEU A 21 11.90 -15.79 -7.59
C LEU A 21 13.33 -16.08 -7.13
N GLY A 22 14.09 -16.90 -7.88
CA GLY A 22 15.49 -17.19 -7.56
C GLY A 22 16.41 -15.97 -7.71
N GLU A 23 16.17 -15.16 -8.74
CA GLU A 23 16.90 -13.90 -8.95
C GLU A 23 16.52 -12.87 -7.87
N LEU A 24 15.24 -12.78 -7.53
CA LEU A 24 14.76 -11.90 -6.47
C LEU A 24 15.38 -12.27 -5.11
N GLU A 25 15.43 -13.55 -4.75
CA GLU A 25 16.06 -14.00 -3.50
C GLU A 25 17.54 -13.61 -3.47
N SER A 26 18.27 -13.80 -4.58
CA SER A 26 19.67 -13.43 -4.71
C SER A 26 19.87 -11.91 -4.59
N PHE A 27 18.97 -11.13 -5.19
CA PHE A 27 18.97 -9.67 -5.10
C PHE A 27 18.76 -9.21 -3.65
N ILE A 28 17.71 -9.70 -2.97
CA ILE A 28 17.41 -9.37 -1.57
C ILE A 28 18.64 -9.64 -0.68
N LYS A 29 19.21 -10.84 -0.79
CA LYS A 29 20.41 -11.22 -0.01
C LYS A 29 21.62 -10.33 -0.29
N SER A 30 21.77 -9.85 -1.53
CA SER A 30 22.89 -8.99 -1.92
C SER A 30 22.80 -7.57 -1.39
N LYS A 31 21.58 -7.02 -1.27
CA LYS A 31 21.37 -5.61 -0.91
C LYS A 31 21.42 -5.34 0.58
N LYS A 32 20.99 -6.31 1.41
CA LYS A 32 20.98 -6.19 2.89
C LYS A 32 20.22 -4.96 3.41
N LEU A 33 19.25 -4.49 2.65
CA LEU A 33 18.38 -3.39 3.04
C LEU A 33 17.04 -3.93 3.58
N PRO A 34 16.40 -3.25 4.51
CA PRO A 34 15.02 -3.52 4.92
C PRO A 34 14.08 -3.53 3.71
N PHE A 35 13.09 -4.41 3.73
CA PHE A 35 12.12 -4.50 2.64
C PHE A 35 10.76 -5.00 3.12
N SER A 36 9.75 -4.75 2.29
CA SER A 36 8.39 -5.26 2.45
C SER A 36 7.91 -5.92 1.17
N PHE A 37 6.84 -6.69 1.29
CA PHE A 37 6.13 -7.22 0.13
C PHE A 37 4.76 -6.59 -0.01
N HIS A 38 4.41 -6.19 -1.23
CA HIS A 38 3.04 -5.86 -1.60
C HIS A 38 2.37 -7.08 -2.25
N VAL A 39 1.17 -7.45 -1.83
CA VAL A 39 0.43 -8.58 -2.40
C VAL A 39 -0.24 -8.17 -3.71
N PRO A 40 -0.01 -8.87 -4.80
CA PRO A 40 0.86 -10.03 -4.99
C PRO A 40 2.33 -9.63 -5.20
N PHE A 41 3.28 -10.13 -4.40
CA PHE A 41 4.69 -9.86 -4.69
C PHE A 41 5.21 -10.70 -5.86
N PHE A 42 4.55 -11.84 -6.13
CA PHE A 42 4.77 -12.65 -7.32
C PHE A 42 3.44 -13.20 -7.84
N ARG A 43 3.45 -13.65 -9.11
CA ARG A 43 2.28 -14.22 -9.78
C ARG A 43 2.41 -15.73 -9.89
N PRO A 44 1.83 -16.49 -8.95
CA PRO A 44 1.82 -17.93 -9.05
C PRO A 44 0.86 -18.40 -10.16
N SER A 45 1.21 -19.50 -10.81
CA SER A 45 0.45 -20.08 -11.92
C SER A 45 -1.02 -20.40 -11.58
N TYR A 46 -1.34 -20.59 -10.29
CA TYR A 46 -2.70 -20.83 -9.84
C TYR A 46 -3.56 -19.57 -9.69
N PHE A 47 -2.97 -18.36 -9.80
CA PHE A 47 -3.68 -17.09 -9.62
C PHE A 47 -3.80 -16.37 -10.97
N PRO A 48 -4.94 -16.53 -11.68
CA PRO A 48 -5.07 -16.08 -13.07
C PRO A 48 -5.35 -14.58 -13.24
N TYR A 49 -5.43 -13.84 -12.14
CA TYR A 49 -5.77 -12.43 -12.17
C TYR A 49 -4.52 -11.55 -12.24
N THR A 50 -4.63 -10.37 -12.88
CA THR A 50 -3.54 -9.42 -13.11
C THR A 50 -3.68 -8.18 -12.23
N GLY A 51 -2.59 -7.41 -12.05
CA GLY A 51 -2.59 -6.18 -11.26
C GLY A 51 -2.65 -6.45 -9.75
N VAL A 52 -2.91 -5.41 -8.97
CA VAL A 52 -3.08 -5.45 -7.50
C VAL A 52 -4.40 -6.05 -7.06
N THR A 53 -4.85 -7.10 -7.74
CA THR A 53 -6.17 -7.69 -7.50
C THR A 53 -6.13 -8.71 -6.37
N THR A 54 -6.79 -8.38 -5.27
CA THR A 54 -7.19 -9.33 -4.22
C THR A 54 -8.70 -9.32 -4.09
N PHE A 55 -9.28 -10.39 -3.59
CA PHE A 55 -10.73 -10.60 -3.59
C PHE A 55 -11.24 -11.06 -2.21
N PHE A 56 -10.65 -10.57 -1.12
CA PHE A 56 -11.05 -11.02 0.23
C PHE A 56 -12.51 -10.69 0.55
N LEU A 57 -13.03 -9.60 0.01
CA LEU A 57 -14.42 -9.16 0.19
C LEU A 57 -15.33 -9.47 -1.02
N ASN A 58 -14.93 -10.36 -1.91
CA ASN A 58 -15.71 -10.73 -3.10
C ASN A 58 -16.77 -11.79 -2.76
N ASP A 59 -17.88 -11.83 -3.50
CA ASP A 59 -18.95 -12.81 -3.31
C ASP A 59 -18.54 -14.24 -3.72
N ASP A 60 -17.68 -14.35 -4.72
CA ASP A 60 -17.18 -15.61 -5.22
C ASP A 60 -16.22 -16.28 -4.21
N PRO A 61 -16.60 -17.44 -3.63
CA PRO A 61 -15.77 -18.11 -2.65
C PRO A 61 -14.45 -18.65 -3.22
N GLU A 62 -14.38 -18.93 -4.52
CA GLU A 62 -13.15 -19.42 -5.17
C GLU A 62 -12.14 -18.27 -5.28
N LYS A 63 -12.58 -17.08 -5.69
CA LYS A 63 -11.72 -15.89 -5.71
C LYS A 63 -11.20 -15.54 -4.32
N ARG A 64 -12.05 -15.63 -3.28
CA ARG A 64 -11.60 -15.44 -1.91
C ARG A 64 -10.56 -16.47 -1.49
N ALA A 65 -10.82 -17.77 -1.77
CA ALA A 65 -9.89 -18.83 -1.45
C ALA A 65 -8.53 -18.66 -2.13
N LEU A 66 -8.52 -18.26 -3.41
CA LEU A 66 -7.30 -17.92 -4.15
C LEU A 66 -6.55 -16.74 -3.52
N SER A 67 -7.27 -15.69 -3.09
CA SER A 67 -6.66 -14.53 -2.42
C SER A 67 -6.06 -14.91 -1.06
N PHE A 68 -6.71 -15.76 -0.27
CA PHE A 68 -6.14 -16.26 0.98
C PHE A 68 -4.92 -17.15 0.74
N LYS A 69 -4.92 -17.99 -0.30
CA LYS A 69 -3.75 -18.77 -0.70
C LYS A 69 -2.60 -17.87 -1.14
N LEU A 70 -2.90 -16.79 -1.85
CA LEU A 70 -1.92 -15.82 -2.33
C LEU A 70 -1.23 -15.09 -1.16
N ILE A 71 -2.00 -14.55 -0.21
CA ILE A 71 -1.42 -13.88 0.95
C ILE A 71 -0.66 -14.85 1.86
N ASP A 72 -1.15 -16.08 2.07
CA ASP A 72 -0.43 -17.09 2.85
C ASP A 72 0.93 -17.42 2.21
N SER A 73 0.97 -17.58 0.88
CA SER A 73 2.23 -17.75 0.13
C SER A 73 3.15 -16.54 0.28
N THR A 74 2.61 -15.32 0.20
CA THR A 74 3.38 -14.09 0.41
C THR A 74 3.98 -14.03 1.82
N MET A 75 3.17 -14.32 2.85
CA MET A 75 3.63 -14.35 4.24
C MET A 75 4.71 -15.41 4.47
N HIS A 76 4.60 -16.56 3.81
CA HIS A 76 5.63 -17.60 3.86
C HIS A 76 6.99 -17.09 3.33
N TYR A 77 7.01 -16.49 2.14
CA TYR A 77 8.24 -15.94 1.57
C TYR A 77 8.74 -14.72 2.35
N ALA A 78 7.85 -13.85 2.82
CA ALA A 78 8.20 -12.70 3.63
C ALA A 78 8.91 -13.11 4.92
N ASN A 79 8.38 -14.11 5.63
CA ASN A 79 9.03 -14.69 6.80
C ASN A 79 10.36 -15.38 6.45
N LYS A 80 10.39 -16.20 5.38
CA LYS A 80 11.59 -16.92 4.93
C LYS A 80 12.75 -15.96 4.58
N TRP A 81 12.45 -14.82 3.97
CA TRP A 81 13.46 -13.86 3.52
C TRP A 81 13.65 -12.67 4.48
N SER A 82 12.93 -12.67 5.61
CA SER A 82 13.02 -11.66 6.67
C SER A 82 12.55 -10.27 6.22
N ALA A 83 11.42 -10.21 5.51
CA ALA A 83 10.73 -8.95 5.25
C ALA A 83 10.20 -8.34 6.55
N ASP A 84 10.08 -7.03 6.62
CA ASP A 84 9.60 -6.33 7.82
C ASP A 84 8.09 -6.40 7.98
N PHE A 85 7.35 -6.38 6.87
CA PHE A 85 5.87 -6.45 6.84
C PHE A 85 5.38 -6.79 5.43
N VAL A 86 4.07 -7.02 5.33
CA VAL A 86 3.36 -7.22 4.07
C VAL A 86 2.27 -6.17 3.92
N VAL A 87 2.12 -5.59 2.72
CA VAL A 87 1.01 -4.70 2.35
C VAL A 87 0.01 -5.46 1.48
N THR A 88 -1.28 -5.21 1.68
CA THR A 88 -2.33 -5.79 0.82
C THR A 88 -3.56 -4.90 0.74
N HIS A 89 -4.25 -4.96 -0.40
CA HIS A 89 -5.63 -4.47 -0.52
C HIS A 89 -6.62 -5.50 0.01
N LEU A 90 -7.80 -5.07 0.46
CA LEU A 90 -8.88 -6.00 0.87
C LEU A 90 -9.72 -6.47 -0.31
N THR A 91 -9.93 -5.61 -1.29
CA THR A 91 -10.68 -5.95 -2.50
C THR A 91 -10.40 -4.95 -3.62
N TRP A 92 -10.64 -5.40 -4.85
CA TRP A 92 -10.55 -4.56 -6.02
C TRP A 92 -11.88 -4.60 -6.77
N LYS A 93 -12.56 -3.44 -6.85
CA LYS A 93 -13.80 -3.25 -7.62
C LYS A 93 -14.83 -4.36 -7.46
N ASP A 94 -15.52 -4.44 -6.34
CA ASP A 94 -16.72 -5.26 -6.25
C ASP A 94 -17.83 -4.54 -5.50
N ASP A 95 -18.83 -4.09 -6.23
CA ASP A 95 -20.01 -3.39 -5.72
C ASP A 95 -21.26 -4.30 -5.72
N SER A 96 -21.09 -5.60 -6.00
CA SER A 96 -22.22 -6.54 -6.14
C SER A 96 -22.83 -6.99 -4.80
N LEU A 97 -22.12 -6.80 -3.70
CA LEU A 97 -22.53 -7.27 -2.38
C LEU A 97 -23.35 -6.24 -1.62
N ASP A 98 -24.34 -6.72 -0.87
CA ASP A 98 -25.01 -5.90 0.14
C ASP A 98 -24.09 -5.59 1.32
N ARG A 99 -24.43 -4.53 2.08
CA ARG A 99 -23.62 -4.06 3.21
C ARG A 99 -23.39 -5.14 4.27
N LYS A 100 -24.43 -5.94 4.58
CA LYS A 100 -24.33 -6.98 5.62
C LYS A 100 -23.30 -8.01 5.23
N LYS A 101 -23.35 -8.49 4.00
CA LYS A 101 -22.42 -9.51 3.49
C LYS A 101 -20.98 -8.99 3.43
N VAL A 102 -20.77 -7.74 3.01
CA VAL A 102 -19.45 -7.10 3.06
C VAL A 102 -18.91 -7.07 4.49
N MET A 103 -19.71 -6.70 5.48
CA MET A 103 -19.28 -6.65 6.88
C MET A 103 -18.99 -8.05 7.46
N ASP A 104 -19.80 -9.07 7.10
CA ASP A 104 -19.53 -10.46 7.49
C ASP A 104 -18.21 -10.96 6.89
N LEU A 105 -17.95 -10.68 5.62
CA LEU A 105 -16.68 -11.03 4.94
C LEU A 105 -15.49 -10.25 5.52
N THR A 106 -15.68 -8.99 5.88
CA THR A 106 -14.66 -8.17 6.54
C THR A 106 -14.25 -8.77 7.89
N SER A 107 -15.23 -9.16 8.71
CA SER A 107 -14.97 -9.79 10.01
C SER A 107 -14.25 -11.14 9.85
N TYR A 108 -14.65 -11.96 8.88
CA TYR A 108 -13.97 -13.20 8.54
C TYR A 108 -12.53 -12.95 8.06
N THR A 109 -12.33 -11.98 7.17
CA THR A 109 -11.00 -11.62 6.65
C THR A 109 -10.09 -11.11 7.75
N LYS A 110 -10.60 -10.24 8.66
CA LYS A 110 -9.86 -9.78 9.84
C LYS A 110 -9.35 -10.95 10.68
N SER A 111 -10.24 -11.90 11.03
CA SER A 111 -9.83 -13.09 11.79
C SER A 111 -8.71 -13.87 11.09
N LYS A 112 -8.83 -14.09 9.76
CA LYS A 112 -7.80 -14.78 8.98
C LYS A 112 -6.47 -14.03 8.93
N PHE A 113 -6.51 -12.71 8.85
CA PHE A 113 -5.29 -11.89 8.84
C PHE A 113 -4.60 -11.88 10.22
N CYS A 114 -5.37 -11.85 11.30
CA CYS A 114 -4.82 -12.04 12.65
C CYS A 114 -4.11 -13.40 12.77
N ASP A 115 -4.78 -14.50 12.35
CA ASP A 115 -4.20 -15.84 12.37
C ASP A 115 -2.90 -15.94 11.54
N LEU A 116 -2.85 -15.29 10.38
CA LEU A 116 -1.66 -15.24 9.52
C LEU A 116 -0.53 -14.43 10.16
N ALA A 117 -0.84 -13.23 10.65
CA ALA A 117 0.14 -12.36 11.29
C ALA A 117 0.77 -13.03 12.52
N ASP A 118 -0.03 -13.72 13.34
CA ASP A 118 0.45 -14.46 14.52
C ASP A 118 1.28 -15.69 14.14
N ARG A 119 0.83 -16.45 13.12
CA ARG A 119 1.54 -17.64 12.65
C ARG A 119 2.94 -17.32 12.13
N TYR A 120 3.04 -16.28 11.32
CA TYR A 120 4.32 -15.86 10.71
C TYR A 120 5.10 -14.86 11.54
N LYS A 121 4.50 -14.31 12.61
CA LYS A 121 5.06 -13.22 13.45
C LYS A 121 5.49 -12.03 12.60
N LEU A 122 4.66 -11.68 11.63
CA LEU A 122 4.93 -10.67 10.62
C LEU A 122 3.73 -9.73 10.47
N PRO A 123 3.93 -8.40 10.53
CA PRO A 123 2.84 -7.44 10.38
C PRO A 123 2.21 -7.46 8.97
N ILE A 124 0.89 -7.20 8.93
CA ILE A 124 0.13 -6.99 7.71
C ILE A 124 -0.44 -5.57 7.74
N ASN A 125 -0.08 -4.75 6.77
CA ASN A 125 -0.62 -3.42 6.57
C ASN A 125 -1.70 -3.44 5.49
N ILE A 126 -2.88 -2.95 5.82
CA ILE A 126 -4.00 -2.88 4.89
C ILE A 126 -3.94 -1.55 4.16
N GLU A 127 -3.78 -1.59 2.85
CA GLU A 127 -3.78 -0.37 2.07
C GLU A 127 -5.18 0.21 1.92
N PHE A 128 -5.30 1.52 2.20
CA PHE A 128 -6.54 2.24 2.03
C PHE A 128 -6.82 2.47 0.55
N GLY A 129 -7.66 1.61 -0.01
CA GLY A 129 -8.08 1.67 -1.41
C GLY A 129 -9.48 2.23 -1.61
N GLY A 130 -10.42 2.00 -0.66
CA GLY A 130 -11.78 2.53 -0.67
C GLY A 130 -12.63 2.23 -1.91
N TYR A 131 -12.32 1.18 -2.66
CA TYR A 131 -12.93 0.88 -3.95
C TYR A 131 -14.22 0.05 -3.89
N SER A 132 -14.58 -0.46 -2.71
CA SER A 132 -15.84 -1.16 -2.50
C SER A 132 -16.97 -0.17 -2.21
N GLY A 133 -18.18 -0.47 -2.65
CA GLY A 133 -19.37 0.33 -2.37
C GLY A 133 -19.74 0.41 -0.88
N HIS A 134 -19.31 -0.56 -0.07
CA HIS A 134 -19.69 -0.69 1.34
C HIS A 134 -18.49 -0.80 2.31
N PHE A 135 -17.26 -0.85 1.80
CA PHE A 135 -16.03 -0.82 2.59
C PHE A 135 -15.06 0.19 1.97
N HIS A 136 -15.20 1.45 2.39
CA HIS A 136 -14.44 2.57 1.84
C HIS A 136 -14.25 3.73 2.83
N GLU A 137 -14.82 3.62 4.03
CA GLU A 137 -14.72 4.66 5.03
C GLU A 137 -13.45 4.47 5.87
N PRO A 138 -12.68 5.53 6.18
CA PRO A 138 -11.47 5.44 7.02
C PRO A 138 -11.71 4.73 8.35
N GLU A 139 -12.86 4.98 8.99
CA GLU A 139 -13.26 4.35 10.25
C GLU A 139 -13.36 2.83 10.13
N GLN A 140 -13.77 2.29 8.98
CA GLN A 140 -13.85 0.86 8.75
C GLN A 140 -12.46 0.22 8.72
N PHE A 141 -11.46 0.91 8.15
CA PHE A 141 -10.07 0.45 8.15
C PHE A 141 -9.48 0.52 9.56
N VAL A 142 -9.77 1.58 10.32
CA VAL A 142 -9.39 1.67 11.73
C VAL A 142 -10.00 0.51 12.54
N ASP A 143 -11.30 0.24 12.38
CA ASP A 143 -11.98 -0.87 13.05
C ASP A 143 -11.42 -2.24 12.65
N PHE A 144 -10.90 -2.36 11.43
CA PHE A 144 -10.25 -3.58 10.97
C PHE A 144 -8.93 -3.85 11.72
N VAL A 145 -8.11 -2.83 11.99
CA VAL A 145 -6.75 -3.01 12.51
C VAL A 145 -6.59 -2.75 14.01
N LYS A 146 -7.42 -1.91 14.63
CA LYS A 146 -7.21 -1.33 15.97
C LYS A 146 -7.01 -2.34 17.10
N ASP A 147 -7.58 -3.53 17.00
CA ASP A 147 -7.59 -4.53 18.07
C ASP A 147 -6.45 -5.56 17.96
N HIS A 148 -5.56 -5.43 16.96
CA HIS A 148 -4.46 -6.39 16.75
C HIS A 148 -3.15 -5.66 16.39
N SER A 149 -2.15 -5.76 17.25
CA SER A 149 -0.90 -4.99 17.12
C SER A 149 -0.08 -5.29 15.85
N SER A 150 -0.25 -6.48 15.27
CA SER A 150 0.40 -6.87 14.01
C SER A 150 -0.40 -6.49 12.76
N LEU A 151 -1.54 -5.82 12.92
CA LEU A 151 -2.26 -5.19 11.80
C LEU A 151 -2.02 -3.69 11.82
N GLY A 152 -1.88 -3.10 10.64
CA GLY A 152 -1.71 -1.66 10.46
C GLY A 152 -2.40 -1.16 9.20
N ILE A 153 -2.43 0.15 9.04
CA ILE A 153 -2.91 0.80 7.82
C ILE A 153 -1.68 1.21 6.99
N CYS A 154 -1.74 0.94 5.70
CA CYS A 154 -0.93 1.61 4.70
C CYS A 154 -1.77 2.75 4.12
N ILE A 155 -1.35 4.01 4.34
CA ILE A 155 -1.96 5.14 3.65
C ILE A 155 -1.25 5.34 2.32
N ASP A 156 -1.94 5.05 1.22
CA ASP A 156 -1.55 5.59 -0.07
C ASP A 156 -2.12 7.00 -0.21
N ILE A 157 -1.23 7.99 -0.30
CA ILE A 157 -1.63 9.42 -0.29
C ILE A 157 -2.44 9.78 -1.53
N GLY A 158 -1.99 9.33 -2.69
CA GLY A 158 -2.67 9.63 -3.95
C GLY A 158 -4.02 8.93 -4.04
N HIS A 159 -4.10 7.64 -3.72
CA HIS A 159 -5.36 6.90 -3.68
C HIS A 159 -6.33 7.47 -2.65
N THR A 160 -5.85 7.83 -1.46
CA THR A 160 -6.70 8.49 -0.44
C THR A 160 -7.31 9.78 -0.97
N SER A 161 -6.51 10.61 -1.66
CA SER A 161 -7.01 11.84 -2.27
C SER A 161 -8.07 11.58 -3.34
N LEU A 162 -7.84 10.60 -4.22
CA LEU A 162 -8.81 10.22 -5.25
C LEU A 162 -10.14 9.75 -4.64
N ILE A 163 -10.07 8.88 -3.62
CA ILE A 163 -11.26 8.32 -2.98
C ILE A 163 -12.02 9.37 -2.20
N SER A 164 -11.34 10.22 -1.44
CA SER A 164 -11.97 11.33 -0.73
C SER A 164 -12.71 12.24 -1.72
N GLY A 165 -12.09 12.54 -2.87
CA GLY A 165 -12.74 13.31 -3.95
C GLY A 165 -13.95 12.62 -4.55
N ILE A 166 -13.86 11.33 -4.91
CA ILE A 166 -14.98 10.53 -5.47
C ILE A 166 -16.15 10.44 -4.48
N ARG A 167 -15.86 10.34 -3.20
CA ARG A 167 -16.86 10.20 -2.11
C ARG A 167 -17.28 11.53 -1.51
N ASN A 168 -16.79 12.65 -2.03
CA ASN A 168 -17.08 14.01 -1.53
C ASN A 168 -16.75 14.15 -0.02
N ARG A 169 -15.61 13.62 0.42
CA ARG A 169 -15.10 13.70 1.79
C ARG A 169 -13.93 14.70 1.89
N ASN A 170 -13.62 15.09 3.10
CA ASN A 170 -12.45 15.90 3.38
C ASN A 170 -11.20 15.01 3.49
N PHE A 171 -10.28 15.13 2.56
CA PHE A 171 -9.05 14.36 2.49
C PHE A 171 -8.23 14.41 3.79
N PHE A 172 -8.00 15.59 4.36
CA PHE A 172 -7.20 15.68 5.58
C PHE A 172 -7.91 15.05 6.79
N ARG A 173 -9.24 15.10 6.82
CA ARG A 173 -10.01 14.40 7.85
C ARG A 173 -9.89 12.89 7.70
N ASP A 174 -9.93 12.37 6.49
CA ASP A 174 -9.69 10.94 6.22
C ASP A 174 -8.29 10.52 6.69
N ILE A 175 -7.26 11.34 6.40
CA ILE A 175 -5.88 11.13 6.90
C ILE A 175 -5.82 11.14 8.43
N GLU A 176 -6.39 12.14 9.10
CA GLU A 176 -6.41 12.28 10.56
C GLU A 176 -7.03 11.07 11.27
N ILE A 177 -8.09 10.49 10.70
CA ILE A 177 -8.76 9.29 11.25
C ILE A 177 -7.82 8.09 11.20
N MET A 178 -7.11 7.89 10.10
CA MET A 178 -6.26 6.71 9.88
C MET A 178 -4.86 6.85 10.50
N ALA A 179 -4.34 8.05 10.63
CA ALA A 179 -2.96 8.33 11.03
C ALA A 179 -2.50 7.63 12.33
N PRO A 180 -3.32 7.52 13.41
CA PRO A 180 -2.93 6.81 14.63
C PRO A 180 -2.63 5.32 14.43
N HIS A 181 -3.15 4.71 13.36
CA HIS A 181 -3.02 3.29 13.03
C HIS A 181 -2.14 3.03 11.80
N THR A 182 -1.55 4.09 11.23
CA THR A 182 -0.72 3.99 10.02
C THR A 182 0.66 3.46 10.38
N LYS A 183 1.14 2.46 9.64
CA LYS A 183 2.45 1.83 9.77
C LYS A 183 3.32 1.98 8.52
N SER A 184 2.70 2.17 7.37
CA SER A 184 3.38 2.46 6.10
C SER A 184 2.63 3.50 5.28
N ILE A 185 3.34 4.15 4.38
CA ILE A 185 2.82 5.22 3.54
C ILE A 185 3.32 4.98 2.13
N HIS A 186 2.43 4.94 1.14
CA HIS A 186 2.77 5.04 -0.27
C HIS A 186 2.67 6.50 -0.72
N VAL A 187 3.72 6.97 -1.37
CA VAL A 187 3.87 8.39 -1.72
C VAL A 187 3.99 8.60 -3.21
N TRP A 188 3.00 9.23 -3.77
CA TRP A 188 2.94 9.79 -5.11
C TRP A 188 1.93 10.94 -5.12
N ASN A 189 1.84 11.72 -6.21
CA ASN A 189 0.98 12.91 -6.24
C ASN A 189 0.03 12.94 -7.44
N THR A 190 -1.06 13.70 -7.30
CA THR A 190 -2.09 13.88 -8.32
C THR A 190 -2.85 15.20 -8.13
N LYS A 191 -3.54 15.66 -9.20
CA LYS A 191 -4.53 16.75 -9.15
C LYS A 191 -5.97 16.22 -9.19
N GLY A 192 -6.18 14.99 -8.77
CA GLY A 192 -7.48 14.32 -8.78
C GLY A 192 -7.69 13.35 -9.94
N LEU A 193 -8.93 12.84 -10.06
CA LEU A 193 -9.25 11.66 -10.87
C LEU A 193 -8.88 11.82 -12.37
N GLU A 194 -9.24 12.96 -12.98
CA GLU A 194 -8.98 13.16 -14.42
C GLU A 194 -7.48 13.31 -14.70
N HIS A 195 -6.74 13.90 -13.78
CA HIS A 195 -5.29 13.98 -13.86
C HIS A 195 -4.66 12.58 -13.74
N ASN A 196 -5.13 11.79 -12.76
CA ASN A 196 -4.62 10.43 -12.57
C ASN A 196 -4.90 9.50 -13.75
N LYS A 197 -6.08 9.58 -14.38
CA LYS A 197 -6.39 8.81 -15.60
C LYS A 197 -5.39 9.07 -16.73
N LYS A 198 -4.85 10.28 -16.80
CA LYS A 198 -3.93 10.70 -17.86
C LYS A 198 -2.46 10.44 -17.53
N HIS A 199 -2.06 10.64 -16.29
CA HIS A 199 -0.66 10.69 -15.87
C HIS A 199 -0.26 9.55 -14.92
N ASN A 200 -1.25 8.78 -14.41
CA ASN A 200 -1.04 7.74 -13.40
C ASN A 200 -0.34 8.30 -12.15
N HIS A 201 0.51 7.51 -11.48
CA HIS A 201 1.23 7.91 -10.27
C HIS A 201 2.37 8.87 -10.61
N VAL A 202 2.15 10.16 -10.37
CA VAL A 202 3.17 11.19 -10.62
C VAL A 202 4.13 11.27 -9.45
N PRO A 203 5.46 11.29 -9.68
CA PRO A 203 6.44 11.53 -8.63
C PRO A 203 6.18 12.83 -7.88
N VAL A 204 6.38 12.80 -6.56
CA VAL A 204 6.26 13.99 -5.74
C VAL A 204 7.39 14.98 -6.03
N HIS A 205 7.10 16.28 -5.96
CA HIS A 205 8.09 17.32 -6.16
C HIS A 205 7.73 18.59 -5.37
N PRO A 206 8.70 19.35 -4.82
CA PRO A 206 8.43 20.54 -4.02
C PRO A 206 7.74 21.68 -4.77
N SER A 207 7.76 21.68 -6.12
CA SER A 207 7.03 22.65 -6.94
C SER A 207 5.52 22.37 -7.06
N GLN A 208 5.06 21.19 -6.66
CA GLN A 208 3.65 20.82 -6.72
C GLN A 208 2.88 21.46 -5.57
N LYS A 209 2.24 22.60 -5.83
CA LYS A 209 1.57 23.38 -4.81
C LYS A 209 0.09 23.04 -4.69
N ALA A 210 -0.45 23.10 -3.47
CA ALA A 210 -1.86 22.85 -3.21
C ALA A 210 -2.79 23.85 -3.93
N GLU A 211 -2.36 25.10 -4.06
CA GLU A 211 -3.08 26.14 -4.82
C GLU A 211 -3.21 25.82 -6.31
N ASP A 212 -2.32 25.00 -6.86
CA ASP A 212 -2.37 24.51 -8.24
C ASP A 212 -3.18 23.20 -8.40
N GLY A 213 -3.83 22.75 -7.32
CA GLY A 213 -4.68 21.55 -7.27
C GLY A 213 -3.96 20.26 -6.94
N TRP A 214 -2.66 20.29 -6.60
CA TRP A 214 -1.92 19.11 -6.14
C TRP A 214 -2.26 18.76 -4.69
N VAL A 215 -2.10 17.48 -4.32
CA VAL A 215 -2.16 17.08 -2.91
C VAL A 215 -1.00 17.72 -2.14
N ASP A 216 -1.30 18.31 -0.97
CA ASP A 216 -0.29 18.85 -0.07
C ASP A 216 0.43 17.69 0.67
N ILE A 217 1.46 17.14 0.00
CA ILE A 217 2.26 16.03 0.51
C ILE A 217 2.91 16.37 1.86
N LYS A 218 3.47 17.58 1.98
CA LYS A 218 4.14 18.01 3.20
C LYS A 218 3.19 17.98 4.40
N LYS A 219 2.05 18.64 4.29
CA LYS A 219 1.04 18.67 5.35
C LYS A 219 0.52 17.27 5.68
N THR A 220 0.32 16.41 4.65
CA THR A 220 -0.13 15.04 4.83
C THR A 220 0.88 14.21 5.65
N LEU A 221 2.15 14.27 5.27
CA LEU A 221 3.22 13.60 6.01
C LEU A 221 3.35 14.16 7.43
N GLU A 222 3.24 15.48 7.61
CA GLU A 222 3.28 16.10 8.93
C GLU A 222 2.16 15.61 9.86
N ILE A 223 0.96 15.40 9.34
CA ILE A 223 -0.15 14.82 10.11
C ILE A 223 0.18 13.37 10.49
N ILE A 224 0.52 12.52 9.54
CA ILE A 224 0.75 11.09 9.81
C ILE A 224 1.92 10.89 10.78
N LEU A 225 3.07 11.53 10.50
CA LEU A 225 4.28 11.42 11.32
C LEU A 225 4.14 12.08 12.70
N GLY A 226 3.16 12.97 12.87
CA GLY A 226 2.78 13.50 14.17
C GLY A 226 2.23 12.44 15.12
N TYR A 227 1.62 11.37 14.58
CA TYR A 227 1.11 10.23 15.35
C TYR A 227 2.11 9.07 15.42
N ASN A 228 2.80 8.77 14.32
CA ASN A 228 3.76 7.66 14.25
C ASN A 228 5.00 8.06 13.43
N LYS A 229 6.10 8.35 14.14
CA LYS A 229 7.37 8.74 13.52
C LYS A 229 8.09 7.59 12.81
N ASP A 230 7.78 6.35 13.18
CA ASP A 230 8.42 5.15 12.67
C ASP A 230 7.67 4.56 11.44
N CYS A 231 6.79 5.35 10.80
CA CYS A 231 6.14 4.93 9.56
C CYS A 231 7.16 4.70 8.44
N ASN A 232 7.00 3.57 7.76
CA ASN A 232 7.79 3.26 6.58
C ASN A 232 7.22 4.00 5.36
N ILE A 233 8.07 4.70 4.61
CA ILE A 233 7.66 5.47 3.44
C ILE A 233 8.18 4.81 2.18
N ILE A 234 7.28 4.52 1.25
CA ILE A 234 7.54 3.90 -0.04
C ILE A 234 7.12 4.86 -1.15
N PHE A 235 8.03 5.16 -2.07
CA PHE A 235 7.68 5.90 -3.27
C PHE A 235 7.06 4.95 -4.29
N GLU A 236 5.82 5.20 -4.68
CA GLU A 236 5.07 4.37 -5.61
C GLU A 236 4.86 5.13 -6.94
N TYR A 237 5.84 5.04 -7.80
CA TYR A 237 5.82 5.70 -9.10
C TYR A 237 5.63 4.71 -10.24
N ASN A 238 5.12 5.19 -11.37
CA ASN A 238 5.09 4.40 -12.60
C ASN A 238 6.53 4.26 -13.14
N HIS A 239 7.11 3.07 -13.02
CA HIS A 239 8.53 2.81 -13.26
C HIS A 239 8.83 2.68 -14.76
N THR A 240 9.06 3.80 -15.42
CA THR A 240 9.69 3.85 -16.74
C THR A 240 11.19 4.18 -16.69
N TYR A 241 11.76 4.33 -15.50
CA TYR A 241 13.13 4.79 -15.29
C TYR A 241 14.06 3.61 -15.03
N TYR A 242 14.60 3.03 -16.10
CA TYR A 242 15.37 1.77 -16.01
C TYR A 242 16.81 1.95 -15.55
N ASP A 243 17.50 3.01 -15.94
CA ASP A 243 18.95 3.17 -15.70
C ASP A 243 19.31 4.40 -14.86
N ASN A 244 18.55 5.48 -14.93
CA ASN A 244 18.77 6.71 -14.16
C ASN A 244 17.44 7.30 -13.71
N ILE A 245 17.34 7.68 -12.43
CA ILE A 245 16.23 8.50 -11.98
C ILE A 245 16.42 9.91 -12.54
N PRO A 246 15.39 10.53 -13.15
CA PRO A 246 15.47 11.94 -13.50
C PRO A 246 15.77 12.82 -12.27
N ASP A 247 16.55 13.87 -12.47
CA ASP A 247 16.95 14.78 -11.39
C ASP A 247 15.73 15.32 -10.61
N GLU A 248 14.63 15.61 -11.31
CA GLU A 248 13.36 16.06 -10.72
C GLU A 248 12.76 15.03 -9.74
N VAL A 249 12.86 13.72 -10.06
CA VAL A 249 12.37 12.66 -9.18
C VAL A 249 13.28 12.52 -7.97
N GLN A 250 14.60 12.63 -8.17
CA GLN A 250 15.59 12.62 -7.09
C GLN A 250 15.37 13.80 -6.14
N GLU A 251 15.14 15.02 -6.66
CA GLU A 251 14.83 16.21 -5.88
C GLU A 251 13.56 15.99 -5.02
N GLY A 252 12.53 15.39 -5.61
CA GLY A 252 11.31 15.05 -4.88
C GLY A 252 11.53 14.05 -3.73
N MET A 253 12.36 13.03 -3.94
CA MET A 253 12.73 12.06 -2.91
C MET A 253 13.52 12.72 -1.77
N GLU A 254 14.52 13.54 -2.08
CA GLU A 254 15.30 14.29 -1.08
C GLU A 254 14.42 15.26 -0.30
N TRP A 255 13.48 15.95 -0.96
CA TRP A 255 12.52 16.81 -0.29
C TRP A 255 11.65 16.06 0.74
N VAL A 256 11.16 14.85 0.41
CA VAL A 256 10.42 14.01 1.36
C VAL A 256 11.31 13.62 2.54
N LYS A 257 12.56 13.21 2.31
CA LYS A 257 13.51 12.91 3.38
C LYS A 257 13.73 14.10 4.32
N GLU A 258 13.83 15.32 3.77
CA GLU A 258 13.95 16.52 4.60
C GLU A 258 12.73 16.75 5.50
N ILE A 259 11.51 16.46 5.01
CA ILE A 259 10.30 16.55 5.81
C ILE A 259 10.35 15.54 6.97
N VAL A 260 10.73 14.30 6.68
CA VAL A 260 10.82 13.22 7.69
C VAL A 260 11.87 13.54 8.76
N ASN A 261 13.05 14.00 8.37
CA ASN A 261 14.17 14.26 9.28
C ASN A 261 13.96 15.50 10.18
N LYS A 262 13.00 16.37 9.89
CA LYS A 262 12.66 17.55 10.70
C LYS A 262 11.67 17.24 11.83
N LYS A 263 11.15 16.01 11.91
CA LYS A 263 10.18 15.54 12.90
C LYS A 263 10.82 14.63 13.95
#